data_5a5d912674b1e386cb768604301f081c
#
_entry.id   5a5d912674b1e386cb768604301f081c
#
_cell.length_a   1.000
_cell.length_b   1.000
_cell.length_c   1.000
_cell.angle_alpha   90.00
_cell.angle_beta   90.00
_cell.angle_gamma   90.00
#
_symmetry.space_group_name_H-M   'P 1'
#
loop_
_entity.id
_entity.type
_entity.pdbx_description
1 polymer ?
#
loop_
_entity_poly.entity_id
_entity_poly.type
_entity_poly.pdbx_seq_one_letter_code
_entity_poly.pdbx_strand_id
1 'polypeptide(L)'
;MGLVIVVIMFFVICFFINRNTDKELAERKKEEKNNYKKQGLYLVDDYYVKLYTGFREYGIKENVRLILFKDRIIFEIDYKVKKTILFKDIEDYRIQTESQLIERASLMKVACFGVLGLGMKGKEKEVNREYVYIKAVYEGEVANIIFERGIGENEKIIQELHRLIKEYKNMDISNNVITE
;
A
#
# COMPACT_ATOMS: atom_id res chain seq x y z
N MET A 1 -24.01 -44.51 -7.50
CA MET A 1 -22.52 -44.61 -7.46
C MET A 1 -21.80 -43.63 -8.43
N GLY A 2 -22.23 -43.49 -9.68
CA GLY A 2 -21.55 -42.62 -10.64
C GLY A 2 -21.42 -41.14 -10.25
N LEU A 3 -22.46 -40.58 -9.67
CA LEU A 3 -22.45 -39.13 -9.27
C LEU A 3 -21.41 -38.83 -8.21
N VAL A 4 -21.20 -39.72 -7.24
CA VAL A 4 -20.20 -39.54 -6.15
C VAL A 4 -18.79 -39.56 -6.72
N ILE A 5 -18.51 -40.40 -7.69
CA ILE A 5 -17.19 -40.49 -8.35
C ILE A 5 -16.88 -39.19 -9.11
N VAL A 6 -17.86 -38.63 -9.81
CA VAL A 6 -17.71 -37.37 -10.56
C VAL A 6 -17.41 -36.21 -9.62
N VAL A 7 -18.09 -36.10 -8.47
CA VAL A 7 -17.85 -35.09 -7.45
C VAL A 7 -16.44 -35.20 -6.87
N ILE A 8 -16.01 -36.41 -6.53
CA ILE A 8 -14.65 -36.63 -6.00
C ILE A 8 -13.59 -36.27 -7.05
N MET A 9 -13.76 -36.65 -8.32
CA MET A 9 -12.84 -36.24 -9.39
C MET A 9 -12.77 -34.73 -9.56
N PHE A 10 -13.90 -34.04 -9.47
CA PHE A 10 -13.93 -32.58 -9.56
C PHE A 10 -13.11 -31.93 -8.43
N PHE A 11 -13.28 -32.36 -7.17
CA PHE A 11 -12.48 -31.85 -6.04
C PHE A 11 -10.99 -32.14 -6.19
N VAL A 12 -10.62 -33.33 -6.70
CA VAL A 12 -9.23 -33.69 -6.95
C VAL A 12 -8.62 -32.79 -8.02
N ILE A 13 -9.34 -32.55 -9.12
CA ILE A 13 -8.89 -31.65 -10.19
C ILE A 13 -8.73 -30.21 -9.66
N CYS A 14 -9.72 -29.69 -8.92
CA CYS A 14 -9.64 -28.35 -8.31
C CYS A 14 -8.45 -28.24 -7.34
N PHE A 15 -8.18 -29.28 -6.54
CA PHE A 15 -7.04 -29.31 -5.62
C PHE A 15 -5.70 -29.26 -6.37
N PHE A 16 -5.55 -30.01 -7.46
CA PHE A 16 -4.32 -30.00 -8.27
C PHE A 16 -4.13 -28.67 -9.01
N ILE A 17 -5.22 -28.06 -9.53
CA ILE A 17 -5.15 -26.73 -10.16
C ILE A 17 -4.70 -25.69 -9.15
N ASN A 18 -5.33 -25.60 -7.97
CA ASN A 18 -4.94 -24.68 -6.91
C ASN A 18 -3.47 -24.84 -6.52
N ARG A 19 -3.02 -26.07 -6.31
CA ARG A 19 -1.64 -26.35 -5.90
C ARG A 19 -0.61 -25.93 -6.96
N ASN A 20 -0.93 -26.06 -8.23
CA ASN A 20 -0.05 -25.62 -9.32
C ASN A 20 -0.02 -24.09 -9.41
N THR A 21 -1.17 -23.45 -9.28
CA THR A 21 -1.27 -21.97 -9.27
C THR A 21 -0.48 -21.35 -8.12
N ASP A 22 -0.53 -21.95 -6.93
CA ASP A 22 0.22 -21.48 -5.75
C ASP A 22 1.73 -21.59 -5.97
N LYS A 23 2.20 -22.64 -6.62
CA LYS A 23 3.62 -22.81 -6.95
C LYS A 23 4.11 -21.78 -7.96
N GLU A 24 3.35 -21.58 -9.04
CA GLU A 24 3.67 -20.57 -10.05
C GLU A 24 3.70 -19.17 -9.46
N LEU A 25 2.74 -18.83 -8.58
CA LEU A 25 2.72 -17.57 -7.85
C LEU A 25 3.95 -17.39 -6.96
N ALA A 26 4.34 -18.44 -6.23
CA ALA A 26 5.52 -18.42 -5.38
C ALA A 26 6.81 -18.24 -6.19
N GLU A 27 6.93 -18.91 -7.35
CA GLU A 27 8.06 -18.77 -8.25
C GLU A 27 8.14 -17.36 -8.84
N ARG A 28 7.03 -16.79 -9.33
CA ARG A 28 6.96 -15.41 -9.83
C ARG A 28 7.36 -14.39 -8.77
N LYS A 29 6.86 -14.53 -7.53
CA LYS A 29 7.28 -13.68 -6.42
C LYS A 29 8.76 -13.79 -6.12
N LYS A 30 9.33 -14.98 -6.19
CA LYS A 30 10.75 -15.21 -5.99
C LYS A 30 11.61 -14.57 -7.09
N GLU A 31 11.19 -14.71 -8.34
CA GLU A 31 11.85 -14.07 -9.48
C GLU A 31 11.78 -12.54 -9.38
N GLU A 32 10.61 -11.99 -9.05
CA GLU A 32 10.43 -10.55 -8.84
C GLU A 32 11.35 -10.03 -7.73
N LYS A 33 11.39 -10.72 -6.59
CA LYS A 33 12.30 -10.39 -5.47
C LYS A 33 13.76 -10.42 -5.89
N ASN A 34 14.16 -11.39 -6.69
CA ASN A 34 15.51 -11.49 -7.23
C ASN A 34 15.83 -10.36 -8.22
N ASN A 35 14.86 -9.97 -9.04
CA ASN A 35 15.02 -8.86 -9.99
C ASN A 35 15.18 -7.53 -9.26
N TYR A 36 14.40 -7.26 -8.20
CA TYR A 36 14.61 -6.08 -7.36
C TYR A 36 15.97 -6.12 -6.67
N LYS A 37 16.38 -7.27 -6.15
CA LYS A 37 17.70 -7.42 -5.50
C LYS A 37 18.85 -7.11 -6.46
N LYS A 38 18.77 -7.53 -7.73
CA LYS A 38 19.77 -7.18 -8.77
C LYS A 38 19.85 -5.67 -9.02
N GLN A 39 18.77 -4.93 -8.77
CA GLN A 39 18.71 -3.46 -8.87
C GLN A 39 19.12 -2.77 -7.55
N GLY A 40 19.60 -3.50 -6.54
CA GLY A 40 19.93 -2.97 -5.22
C GLY A 40 18.70 -2.69 -4.34
N LEU A 41 17.52 -3.12 -4.75
CA LEU A 41 16.26 -2.92 -4.02
C LEU A 41 15.92 -4.17 -3.22
N TYR A 42 15.68 -3.99 -1.92
CA TYR A 42 15.34 -5.09 -1.02
C TYR A 42 13.85 -5.05 -0.71
N LEU A 43 13.08 -5.84 -1.47
CA LEU A 43 11.65 -6.02 -1.29
C LEU A 43 11.36 -6.64 0.09
N VAL A 44 10.51 -6.00 0.87
CA VAL A 44 10.05 -6.46 2.17
C VAL A 44 8.67 -7.10 2.05
N ASP A 45 7.68 -6.32 1.60
CA ASP A 45 6.31 -6.79 1.42
C ASP A 45 5.59 -6.00 0.32
N ASP A 46 4.42 -6.49 -0.11
CA ASP A 46 3.55 -5.82 -1.06
C ASP A 46 2.07 -5.99 -0.72
N TYR A 47 1.29 -4.95 -0.99
CA TYR A 47 -0.13 -4.87 -0.67
C TYR A 47 -0.92 -4.28 -1.83
N TYR A 48 -2.09 -4.84 -2.12
CA TYR A 48 -3.06 -4.18 -2.98
C TYR A 48 -3.92 -3.25 -2.13
N VAL A 49 -3.90 -1.97 -2.45
CA VAL A 49 -4.59 -0.92 -1.71
C VAL A 49 -5.42 -0.06 -2.65
N LYS A 50 -6.43 0.59 -2.11
CA LYS A 50 -7.23 1.56 -2.85
C LYS A 50 -6.70 2.96 -2.56
N LEU A 51 -6.08 3.57 -3.55
CA LEU A 51 -5.56 4.93 -3.49
C LEU A 51 -6.69 5.93 -3.73
N TYR A 52 -6.81 6.92 -2.85
CA TYR A 52 -7.82 7.98 -2.93
C TYR A 52 -7.23 9.30 -3.43
N THR A 53 -6.01 9.61 -3.03
CA THR A 53 -5.28 10.81 -3.45
C THR A 53 -3.79 10.66 -3.17
N GLY A 54 -2.97 11.54 -3.75
CA GLY A 54 -1.52 11.59 -3.47
C GLY A 54 -0.69 12.03 -4.66
N PHE A 55 -1.13 11.76 -5.87
CA PHE A 55 -0.38 12.09 -7.08
C PHE A 55 -1.29 12.85 -8.05
N ARG A 56 -0.83 14.02 -8.55
CA ARG A 56 -1.63 14.95 -9.37
C ARG A 56 -2.22 14.32 -10.64
N GLU A 57 -1.55 13.34 -11.18
CA GLU A 57 -1.84 12.75 -12.50
C GLU A 57 -2.88 11.63 -12.44
N TYR A 58 -3.24 11.18 -11.24
CA TYR A 58 -4.09 10.01 -11.07
C TYR A 58 -5.41 10.39 -10.43
N GLY A 59 -6.44 9.80 -11.04
CA GLY A 59 -7.82 9.97 -10.60
C GLY A 59 -8.07 9.38 -9.22
N ILE A 60 -9.31 9.45 -8.86
CA ILE A 60 -9.83 9.11 -7.56
C ILE A 60 -10.20 7.63 -7.51
N LYS A 61 -9.78 6.92 -6.47
CA LYS A 61 -10.14 5.52 -6.17
C LYS A 61 -9.56 4.48 -7.13
N GLU A 62 -8.27 4.53 -7.31
CA GLU A 62 -7.57 3.51 -8.09
C GLU A 62 -7.03 2.37 -7.23
N ASN A 63 -7.11 1.14 -7.73
CA ASN A 63 -6.45 0.01 -7.12
C ASN A 63 -4.98 0.04 -7.52
N VAL A 64 -4.11 0.16 -6.54
CA VAL A 64 -2.67 0.21 -6.75
C VAL A 64 -1.97 -0.85 -5.93
N ARG A 65 -0.81 -1.29 -6.40
CA ARG A 65 0.07 -2.14 -5.63
C ARG A 65 1.06 -1.26 -4.86
N LEU A 66 0.97 -1.29 -3.53
CA LEU A 66 1.91 -0.68 -2.61
C LEU A 66 3.04 -1.67 -2.36
N ILE A 67 4.27 -1.30 -2.70
CA ILE A 67 5.44 -2.15 -2.54
C ILE A 67 6.38 -1.51 -1.53
N LEU A 68 6.70 -2.22 -0.45
CA LEU A 68 7.59 -1.76 0.61
C LEU A 68 9.00 -2.30 0.41
N PHE A 69 9.95 -1.40 0.38
CA PHE A 69 11.39 -1.69 0.39
C PHE A 69 12.02 -1.23 1.71
N LYS A 70 13.30 -1.51 1.91
CA LYS A 70 14.02 -1.10 3.13
C LYS A 70 14.23 0.42 3.25
N ASP A 71 14.16 1.15 2.15
CA ASP A 71 14.49 2.58 2.07
C ASP A 71 13.40 3.43 1.42
N ARG A 72 12.36 2.80 0.86
CA ARG A 72 11.34 3.48 0.06
C ARG A 72 10.02 2.73 -0.02
N ILE A 73 8.99 3.45 -0.47
CA ILE A 73 7.70 2.93 -0.89
C ILE A 73 7.56 3.15 -2.39
N ILE A 74 7.01 2.17 -3.09
CA ILE A 74 6.61 2.31 -4.49
C ILE A 74 5.10 2.06 -4.60
N PHE A 75 4.40 3.00 -5.22
CA PHE A 75 3.02 2.84 -5.67
C PHE A 75 3.06 2.46 -7.15
N GLU A 76 2.67 1.25 -7.46
CA GLU A 76 2.58 0.74 -8.83
C GLU A 76 1.13 0.82 -9.29
N ILE A 77 0.88 1.70 -10.26
CA ILE A 77 -0.45 2.01 -10.81
C ILE A 77 -0.55 1.35 -12.18
N ASP A 78 -1.62 0.57 -12.41
CA ASP A 78 -1.87 -0.14 -13.67
C ASP A 78 -0.70 -0.99 -14.18
N TYR A 79 0.11 -1.54 -13.25
CA TYR A 79 1.32 -2.34 -13.56
C TYR A 79 2.38 -1.63 -14.42
N LYS A 80 2.25 -0.35 -14.66
CA LYS A 80 3.12 0.41 -15.58
C LYS A 80 3.79 1.60 -14.93
N VAL A 81 3.05 2.38 -14.17
CA VAL A 81 3.57 3.61 -13.59
C VAL A 81 3.97 3.37 -12.14
N LYS A 82 5.20 3.73 -11.82
CA LYS A 82 5.76 3.61 -10.47
C LYS A 82 6.03 4.97 -9.89
N LYS A 83 5.35 5.30 -8.79
CA LYS A 83 5.62 6.49 -7.99
C LYS A 83 6.42 6.08 -6.76
N THR A 84 7.63 6.60 -6.64
CA THR A 84 8.57 6.22 -5.59
C THR A 84 8.69 7.32 -4.55
N ILE A 85 8.56 6.97 -3.27
CA ILE A 85 8.75 7.87 -2.13
C ILE A 85 9.85 7.29 -1.26
N LEU A 86 10.92 8.03 -1.06
CA LEU A 86 12.01 7.64 -0.17
C LEU A 86 11.61 7.89 1.29
N PHE A 87 12.09 7.06 2.21
CA PHE A 87 11.75 7.22 3.63
C PHE A 87 12.25 8.53 4.23
N LYS A 88 13.35 9.08 3.71
CA LYS A 88 13.84 10.40 4.09
C LYS A 88 12.89 11.55 3.76
N ASP A 89 12.04 11.36 2.74
CA ASP A 89 11.10 12.37 2.26
C ASP A 89 9.72 12.25 2.93
N ILE A 90 9.51 11.23 3.79
CA ILE A 90 8.29 11.05 4.57
C ILE A 90 8.35 11.93 5.82
N GLU A 91 7.44 12.89 5.91
CA GLU A 91 7.31 13.79 7.06
C GLU A 91 6.40 13.22 8.16
N ASP A 92 5.31 12.53 7.76
CA ASP A 92 4.30 12.02 8.68
C ASP A 92 3.55 10.82 8.06
N TYR A 93 3.17 9.86 8.89
CA TYR A 93 2.35 8.72 8.49
C TYR A 93 1.54 8.20 9.68
N ARG A 94 0.26 7.90 9.44
CA ARG A 94 -0.66 7.44 10.49
C ARG A 94 -1.94 6.86 9.93
N ILE A 95 -2.73 6.22 10.81
CA ILE A 95 -4.12 5.91 10.52
C ILE A 95 -4.98 7.13 10.88
N GLN A 96 -5.94 7.44 10.02
CA GLN A 96 -6.92 8.50 10.24
C GLN A 96 -8.32 8.01 9.90
N THR A 97 -9.31 8.42 10.68
CA THR A 97 -10.71 8.22 10.35
C THR A 97 -11.17 9.22 9.28
N GLU A 98 -12.29 8.93 8.63
CA GLU A 98 -12.86 9.82 7.62
C GLU A 98 -13.12 11.22 8.18
N SER A 99 -13.64 11.34 9.40
CA SER A 99 -13.89 12.61 10.07
C SER A 99 -12.62 13.43 10.31
N GLN A 100 -11.53 12.78 10.75
CA GLN A 100 -10.24 13.43 10.95
C GLN A 100 -9.63 13.91 9.63
N LEU A 101 -9.82 13.15 8.55
CA LEU A 101 -9.38 13.57 7.21
C LEU A 101 -10.17 14.79 6.72
N ILE A 102 -11.50 14.81 6.90
CA ILE A 102 -12.36 15.94 6.51
C ILE A 102 -12.00 17.21 7.28
N GLU A 103 -11.79 17.11 8.59
CA GLU A 103 -11.38 18.25 9.42
C GLU A 103 -10.07 18.86 8.93
N ARG A 104 -9.07 18.02 8.65
CA ARG A 104 -7.78 18.48 8.09
C ARG A 104 -7.91 19.10 6.71
N ALA A 105 -8.78 18.55 5.88
CA ALA A 105 -9.01 19.09 4.55
C ALA A 105 -9.51 20.51 4.56
N SER A 106 -10.43 20.78 5.46
CA SER A 106 -10.98 22.14 5.62
C SER A 106 -9.87 23.12 5.99
N LEU A 107 -8.87 22.70 6.77
CA LEU A 107 -7.71 23.50 7.17
C LEU A 107 -6.67 23.66 6.06
N MET A 108 -6.50 22.66 5.19
CA MET A 108 -5.46 22.66 4.16
C MET A 108 -5.89 23.21 2.79
N LYS A 109 -7.15 23.64 2.62
CA LYS A 109 -7.73 24.05 1.32
C LYS A 109 -7.51 23.00 0.21
N VAL A 110 -7.48 21.72 0.56
CA VAL A 110 -7.17 20.64 -0.38
C VAL A 110 -8.45 20.25 -1.14
N ALA A 111 -8.49 20.58 -2.42
CA ALA A 111 -9.59 20.25 -3.36
C ALA A 111 -9.84 18.73 -3.51
N CYS A 112 -8.99 17.89 -2.93
CA CYS A 112 -9.05 16.42 -3.04
C CYS A 112 -10.22 15.78 -2.28
N PHE A 113 -10.91 16.53 -1.40
CA PHE A 113 -11.93 15.97 -0.52
C PHE A 113 -13.35 15.93 -1.07
N GLY A 114 -13.59 16.57 -2.18
CA GLY A 114 -14.84 16.36 -2.93
C GLY A 114 -15.11 14.89 -3.25
N VAL A 115 -14.09 14.08 -3.14
CA VAL A 115 -14.09 12.64 -3.43
C VAL A 115 -14.40 11.77 -2.23
N LEU A 116 -13.92 12.13 -1.05
CA LEU A 116 -14.33 11.49 0.20
C LEU A 116 -15.76 11.92 0.57
N GLY A 117 -16.13 13.18 0.27
CA GLY A 117 -17.45 13.76 0.55
C GLY A 117 -18.63 13.23 -0.27
N LEU A 118 -18.42 12.31 -1.21
CA LEU A 118 -19.51 11.66 -1.93
C LEU A 118 -20.35 10.71 -1.07
N GLY A 119 -19.97 10.49 0.20
CA GLY A 119 -20.77 9.78 1.20
C GLY A 119 -21.81 10.63 1.91
N MET A 120 -21.84 11.97 1.74
CA MET A 120 -22.72 12.86 2.51
C MET A 120 -24.19 12.92 2.05
N LYS A 121 -24.62 12.05 1.15
CA LYS A 121 -26.06 11.83 0.89
C LYS A 121 -26.55 10.61 1.63
N GLY A 122 -27.00 10.81 2.88
CA GLY A 122 -27.71 9.82 3.65
C GLY A 122 -27.18 9.71 5.08
N LYS A 123 -27.98 10.16 6.02
CA LYS A 123 -27.86 9.84 7.45
C LYS A 123 -28.04 8.33 7.65
N GLU A 124 -27.02 7.52 7.37
CA GLU A 124 -27.03 6.12 7.81
C GLU A 124 -25.59 5.59 7.93
N LYS A 125 -25.27 5.23 9.18
CA LYS A 125 -24.08 4.55 9.67
C LYS A 125 -22.76 5.29 9.38
N GLU A 126 -22.25 5.96 10.41
CA GLU A 126 -20.83 6.16 10.61
C GLU A 126 -20.13 4.80 10.56
N VAL A 127 -19.81 4.34 9.37
CA VAL A 127 -18.80 3.31 9.22
C VAL A 127 -17.51 4.04 9.54
N ASN A 128 -16.94 3.78 10.70
CA ASN A 128 -15.60 4.25 11.08
C ASN A 128 -14.59 3.66 10.08
N ARG A 129 -14.53 4.23 8.89
CA ARG A 129 -13.53 3.86 7.89
C ARG A 129 -12.22 4.46 8.30
N GLU A 130 -11.22 3.62 8.32
CA GLU A 130 -9.85 3.99 8.60
C GLU A 130 -9.07 4.03 7.30
N TYR A 131 -8.24 5.03 7.18
CA TYR A 131 -7.36 5.26 6.04
C TYR A 131 -5.93 5.36 6.52
N VAL A 132 -4.99 4.93 5.70
CA VAL A 132 -3.59 5.25 5.87
C VAL A 132 -3.35 6.61 5.22
N TYR A 133 -2.80 7.52 6.00
CA TYR A 133 -2.35 8.84 5.56
C TYR A 133 -0.83 8.90 5.61
N ILE A 134 -0.21 9.33 4.51
CA ILE A 134 1.22 9.61 4.43
C ILE A 134 1.39 11.03 3.90
N LYS A 135 2.19 11.84 4.61
CA LYS A 135 2.66 13.14 4.14
C LYS A 135 4.12 13.01 3.73
N ALA A 136 4.43 13.33 2.50
CA ALA A 136 5.78 13.22 1.97
C ALA A 136 6.10 14.35 0.99
N VAL A 137 7.39 14.61 0.77
CA VAL A 137 7.86 15.45 -0.34
C VAL A 137 8.02 14.56 -1.56
N TYR A 138 7.31 14.88 -2.64
CA TYR A 138 7.36 14.18 -3.90
C TYR A 138 7.53 15.20 -5.05
N GLU A 139 8.59 15.03 -5.86
CA GLU A 139 8.92 15.95 -6.94
C GLU A 139 9.00 17.44 -6.51
N GLY A 140 9.50 17.68 -5.27
CA GLY A 140 9.66 19.02 -4.69
C GLY A 140 8.38 19.64 -4.11
N GLU A 141 7.26 18.91 -4.13
CA GLU A 141 6.00 19.36 -3.57
C GLU A 141 5.52 18.45 -2.43
N VAL A 142 4.70 19.00 -1.55
CA VAL A 142 4.08 18.20 -0.49
C VAL A 142 2.94 17.36 -1.07
N ALA A 143 3.10 16.05 -1.03
CA ALA A 143 2.08 15.07 -1.38
C ALA A 143 1.39 14.56 -0.11
N ASN A 144 0.04 14.59 -0.12
CA ASN A 144 -0.80 13.98 0.91
C ASN A 144 -1.43 12.73 0.33
N ILE A 145 -0.87 11.58 0.65
CA ILE A 145 -1.25 10.28 0.09
C ILE A 145 -2.22 9.62 1.04
N ILE A 146 -3.39 9.26 0.54
CA ILE A 146 -4.46 8.61 1.31
C ILE A 146 -4.87 7.34 0.59
N PHE A 147 -4.83 6.22 1.31
CA PHE A 147 -5.27 4.93 0.80
C PHE A 147 -5.90 4.07 1.88
N GLU A 148 -6.59 3.01 1.48
CA GLU A 148 -7.13 1.98 2.36
C GLU A 148 -6.91 0.59 1.79
N ARG A 149 -6.82 -0.41 2.65
CA ARG A 149 -6.85 -1.83 2.27
C ARG A 149 -8.04 -2.57 2.87
N GLY A 150 -8.52 -2.11 4.02
CA GLY A 150 -9.61 -2.71 4.75
C GLY A 150 -9.38 -2.69 6.27
N ILE A 151 -10.42 -3.03 7.00
CA ILE A 151 -10.40 -3.02 8.48
C ILE A 151 -9.33 -3.99 9.00
N GLY A 152 -8.45 -3.49 9.90
CA GLY A 152 -7.35 -4.25 10.50
C GLY A 152 -6.14 -4.49 9.59
N GLU A 153 -6.24 -4.28 8.28
CA GLU A 153 -5.12 -4.41 7.36
C GLU A 153 -4.30 -3.11 7.27
N ASN A 154 -4.95 -1.96 7.47
CA ASN A 154 -4.27 -0.67 7.52
C ASN A 154 -3.26 -0.59 8.67
N GLU A 155 -3.61 -1.17 9.84
CA GLU A 155 -2.70 -1.24 10.99
C GLU A 155 -1.42 -2.01 10.67
N LYS A 156 -1.53 -3.15 9.98
CA LYS A 156 -0.36 -3.94 9.59
C LYS A 156 0.58 -3.14 8.69
N ILE A 157 0.04 -2.41 7.72
CA ILE A 157 0.82 -1.56 6.83
C ILE A 157 1.55 -0.48 7.62
N ILE A 158 0.86 0.20 8.55
CA ILE A 158 1.46 1.26 9.37
C ILE A 158 2.54 0.70 10.32
N GLN A 159 2.30 -0.44 10.96
CA GLN A 159 3.29 -1.08 11.83
C GLN A 159 4.56 -1.47 11.05
N GLU A 160 4.39 -2.05 9.86
CA GLU A 160 5.52 -2.42 9.02
C GLU A 160 6.28 -1.17 8.51
N LEU A 161 5.56 -0.14 8.11
CA LEU A 161 6.13 1.13 7.70
C LEU A 161 6.92 1.79 8.84
N HIS A 162 6.35 1.79 10.06
CA HIS A 162 7.03 2.31 11.24
C HIS A 162 8.33 1.56 11.52
N ARG A 163 8.31 0.24 11.46
CA ARG A 163 9.50 -0.60 11.64
C ARG A 163 10.58 -0.26 10.62
N LEU A 164 10.22 -0.19 9.34
CA LEU A 164 11.15 0.06 8.25
C LEU A 164 11.77 1.46 8.30
N ILE A 165 10.95 2.50 8.56
CA ILE A 165 11.45 3.88 8.69
C ILE A 165 12.39 4.01 9.90
N LYS A 166 12.08 3.33 11.01
CA LYS A 166 12.96 3.31 12.19
C LYS A 166 14.30 2.62 11.89
N GLU A 167 14.26 1.48 11.21
CA GLU A 167 15.48 0.77 10.78
C GLU A 167 16.32 1.64 9.84
N TYR A 168 15.68 2.29 8.87
CA TYR A 168 16.35 3.19 7.93
C TYR A 168 17.05 4.35 8.65
N LYS A 169 16.37 5.03 9.58
CA LYS A 169 16.95 6.13 10.36
C LYS A 169 18.15 5.68 11.21
N ASN A 170 18.08 4.49 11.80
CA ASN A 170 19.19 3.95 12.59
C ASN A 170 20.42 3.63 11.73
N MET A 171 20.23 3.14 10.50
CA MET A 171 21.32 2.88 9.55
C MET A 171 21.97 4.18 9.07
N ASP A 172 21.20 5.22 8.85
CA ASP A 172 21.71 6.52 8.41
C ASP A 172 22.58 7.20 9.48
N ILE A 173 22.15 7.14 10.74
CA ILE A 173 22.93 7.63 11.89
C ILE A 173 24.26 6.88 12.02
N SER A 174 24.25 5.55 11.91
CA SER A 174 25.48 4.75 12.03
C SER A 174 26.48 4.99 10.92
N ASN A 175 26.04 5.28 9.72
CA ASN A 175 26.91 5.61 8.58
C ASN A 175 27.54 7.01 8.73
N ASN A 176 26.82 7.96 9.32
CA ASN A 176 27.33 9.32 9.53
C ASN A 176 28.36 9.42 10.66
N VAL A 177 28.30 8.52 11.68
CA VAL A 177 29.27 8.48 12.80
C VAL A 177 30.62 7.88 12.40
N ILE A 178 30.69 7.09 11.32
CA ILE A 178 31.94 6.44 10.86
C ILE A 178 32.77 7.38 9.97
N THR A 179 32.23 8.50 9.53
CA THR A 179 32.86 9.46 8.62
C THR A 179 33.46 10.70 9.30
N GLU A 180 33.42 10.80 10.62
CA GLU A 180 34.14 11.78 11.45
C GLU A 180 35.37 11.13 12.11
#